data_fd6815bae02cbbe2ca31439b6ab5bc7a
#
_entry.id   fd6815bae02cbbe2ca31439b6ab5bc7a
#
_cell.length_a   1.000
_cell.length_b   1.000
_cell.length_c   1.000
_cell.angle_alpha   90.00
_cell.angle_beta   90.00
_cell.angle_gamma   90.00
#
_symmetry.space_group_name_H-M   'P 1'
#
loop_
_entity.id
_entity.type
_entity.pdbx_description
1 polymer ?
#
loop_
_entity_poly.entity_id
_entity_poly.type
_entity_poly.pdbx_seq_one_letter_code
_entity_poly.pdbx_strand_id
1 'polypeptide(L)'
;RSVETLKEYARTMLKNTGHEEISLSSLSSSDYTKLNELVTFLIDEFKDKGINISLPSLRIDAFSLDVMSKVQDVRKSSLTFAPEAGSQRMRNVINKGLTEEDIITGAGQAFEGGWTKVKLYFMLGLPTETEEDMKEIARLSDRVARRYYEIPKEQRHGKCQITASSSFFVPKPFTPFQWASMY
;
A
#
# COMPACT_ATOMS: atom_id res chain seq x y z
N ARG A 1 3.43 -19.33 8.26
CA ARG A 1 4.33 -20.34 7.64
C ARG A 1 5.78 -19.93 7.82
N SER A 2 6.73 -20.89 7.78
CA SER A 2 8.15 -20.56 7.82
C SER A 2 8.61 -19.93 6.50
N VAL A 3 9.72 -19.18 6.55
CA VAL A 3 10.32 -18.57 5.34
C VAL A 3 10.76 -19.66 4.37
N GLU A 4 11.35 -20.74 4.86
CA GLU A 4 11.81 -21.88 4.05
C GLU A 4 10.67 -22.51 3.26
N THR A 5 9.52 -22.72 3.91
CA THR A 5 8.32 -23.23 3.24
C THR A 5 7.84 -22.29 2.13
N LEU A 6 7.87 -20.98 2.37
CA LEU A 6 7.45 -19.97 1.38
C LEU A 6 8.43 -19.89 0.21
N LYS A 7 9.73 -20.00 0.47
CA LYS A 7 10.77 -20.08 -0.55
C LYS A 7 10.57 -21.29 -1.48
N GLU A 8 10.31 -22.45 -0.88
CA GLU A 8 10.05 -23.69 -1.63
C GLU A 8 8.77 -23.59 -2.47
N TYR A 9 7.70 -23.02 -1.90
CA TYR A 9 6.47 -22.78 -2.65
C TYR A 9 6.68 -21.85 -3.85
N ALA A 10 7.43 -20.75 -3.67
CA ALA A 10 7.73 -19.83 -4.76
C ALA A 10 8.48 -20.52 -5.90
N ARG A 11 9.53 -21.29 -5.58
CA ARG A 11 10.28 -22.05 -6.59
C ARG A 11 9.39 -23.07 -7.33
N THR A 12 8.60 -23.82 -6.58
CA THR A 12 7.75 -24.88 -7.14
C THR A 12 6.65 -24.30 -8.02
N MET A 13 5.98 -23.22 -7.56
CA MET A 13 4.91 -22.58 -8.33
C MET A 13 5.45 -22.01 -9.64
N LEU A 14 6.51 -21.22 -9.60
CA LEU A 14 7.09 -20.61 -10.80
C LEU A 14 7.61 -21.67 -11.79
N LYS A 15 8.27 -22.71 -11.28
CA LYS A 15 8.74 -23.83 -12.12
C LYS A 15 7.61 -24.57 -12.81
N ASN A 16 6.50 -24.82 -12.09
CA ASN A 16 5.40 -25.65 -12.61
C ASN A 16 4.44 -24.86 -13.51
N THR A 17 4.36 -23.54 -13.34
CA THR A 17 3.40 -22.71 -14.07
C THR A 17 4.03 -21.92 -15.22
N GLY A 18 5.33 -21.66 -15.16
CA GLY A 18 6.01 -20.80 -16.13
C GLY A 18 5.61 -19.33 -16.06
N HIS A 19 4.96 -18.89 -14.98
CA HIS A 19 4.61 -17.48 -14.81
C HIS A 19 5.86 -16.60 -14.58
N GLU A 20 5.80 -15.39 -15.10
CA GLU A 20 6.84 -14.35 -14.95
C GLU A 20 6.52 -13.35 -13.84
N GLU A 21 5.55 -13.65 -12.99
CA GLU A 21 5.17 -12.84 -11.84
C GLU A 21 4.77 -13.72 -10.66
N ILE A 22 5.20 -13.31 -9.46
CA ILE A 22 4.75 -13.87 -8.18
C ILE A 22 4.26 -12.75 -7.27
N SER A 23 3.08 -12.96 -6.68
CA SER A 23 2.48 -12.00 -5.75
C SER A 23 2.41 -12.57 -4.34
N LEU A 24 2.84 -11.78 -3.35
CA LEU A 24 2.68 -12.12 -1.94
C LEU A 24 1.29 -11.67 -1.47
N SER A 25 0.34 -12.61 -1.39
CA SER A 25 -1.03 -12.33 -0.96
C SER A 25 -1.24 -12.63 0.51
N SER A 26 -1.73 -11.64 1.25
CA SER A 26 -2.14 -11.72 2.66
C SER A 26 -3.17 -10.65 2.96
N LEU A 27 -3.90 -10.76 4.07
CA LEU A 27 -4.73 -9.67 4.60
C LEU A 27 -3.87 -8.45 5.00
N SER A 28 -2.65 -8.71 5.50
CA SER A 28 -1.64 -7.69 5.74
C SER A 28 -0.25 -8.33 5.56
N SER A 29 0.39 -8.08 4.43
CA SER A 29 1.72 -8.62 4.16
C SER A 29 2.77 -8.04 5.10
N SER A 30 2.56 -6.81 5.56
CA SER A 30 3.45 -6.09 6.48
C SER A 30 3.55 -6.72 7.87
N ASP A 31 2.50 -7.45 8.30
CA ASP A 31 2.49 -8.09 9.64
C ASP A 31 3.33 -9.37 9.70
N TYR A 32 3.85 -9.81 8.55
CA TYR A 32 4.74 -10.96 8.53
C TYR A 32 6.14 -10.57 9.02
N THR A 33 6.52 -11.02 10.21
CA THR A 33 7.75 -10.62 10.90
C THR A 33 9.04 -10.88 10.13
N LYS A 34 9.02 -11.77 9.14
CA LYS A 34 10.16 -12.12 8.29
C LYS A 34 9.98 -11.67 6.83
N LEU A 35 9.16 -10.64 6.61
CA LEU A 35 8.89 -10.13 5.26
C LEU A 35 10.18 -9.74 4.53
N ASN A 36 11.08 -9.01 5.21
CA ASN A 36 12.35 -8.57 4.62
C ASN A 36 13.22 -9.75 4.15
N GLU A 37 13.32 -10.81 4.95
CA GLU A 37 14.07 -12.01 4.59
C GLU A 37 13.47 -12.70 3.37
N LEU A 38 12.14 -12.83 3.34
CA LEU A 38 11.44 -13.45 2.22
C LEU A 38 11.57 -12.63 0.94
N VAL A 39 11.35 -11.31 1.00
CA VAL A 39 11.45 -10.43 -0.17
C VAL A 39 12.87 -10.37 -0.72
N THR A 40 13.87 -10.25 0.15
CA THR A 40 15.28 -10.31 -0.28
C THR A 40 15.58 -11.60 -1.02
N PHE A 41 15.17 -12.73 -0.45
CA PHE A 41 15.34 -14.04 -1.11
C PHE A 41 14.66 -14.08 -2.50
N LEU A 42 13.41 -13.62 -2.61
CA LEU A 42 12.68 -13.65 -3.88
C LEU A 42 13.36 -12.78 -4.94
N ILE A 43 13.85 -11.61 -4.55
CA ILE A 43 14.59 -10.73 -5.46
C ILE A 43 15.89 -11.41 -5.92
N ASP A 44 16.71 -11.88 -5.00
CA ASP A 44 18.01 -12.47 -5.30
C ASP A 44 17.89 -13.75 -6.14
N GLU A 45 16.88 -14.58 -5.87
CA GLU A 45 16.66 -15.84 -6.59
C GLU A 45 16.10 -15.63 -8.00
N PHE A 46 15.29 -14.57 -8.21
CA PHE A 46 14.47 -14.45 -9.42
C PHE A 46 14.79 -13.23 -10.30
N LYS A 47 15.63 -12.27 -9.85
CA LYS A 47 15.98 -11.08 -10.64
C LYS A 47 16.56 -11.42 -12.02
N ASP A 48 17.47 -12.39 -12.08
CA ASP A 48 18.12 -12.79 -13.32
C ASP A 48 17.22 -13.65 -14.23
N LYS A 49 16.08 -14.08 -13.72
CA LYS A 49 15.07 -14.88 -14.45
C LYS A 49 13.94 -14.00 -15.03
N GLY A 50 14.01 -12.68 -14.84
CA GLY A 50 13.00 -11.73 -15.34
C GLY A 50 11.63 -11.85 -14.66
N ILE A 51 11.57 -12.46 -13.46
CA ILE A 51 10.32 -12.67 -12.72
C ILE A 51 10.02 -11.42 -11.89
N ASN A 52 8.81 -10.88 -12.07
CA ASN A 52 8.31 -9.76 -11.32
C ASN A 52 7.81 -10.19 -9.93
N ILE A 53 8.11 -9.39 -8.91
CA ILE A 53 7.60 -9.61 -7.55
C ILE A 53 6.60 -8.49 -7.22
N SER A 54 5.37 -8.87 -6.94
CA SER A 54 4.29 -7.96 -6.57
C SER A 54 3.98 -8.08 -5.08
N LEU A 55 3.91 -6.94 -4.40
CA LEU A 55 3.63 -6.81 -2.97
C LEU A 55 2.32 -6.03 -2.77
N PRO A 56 1.15 -6.63 -3.01
CA PRO A 56 -0.11 -6.00 -2.68
C PRO A 56 -0.30 -5.91 -1.16
N SER A 57 -1.05 -4.96 -0.67
CA SER A 57 -1.45 -4.85 0.75
C SER A 57 -0.29 -4.56 1.71
N LEU A 58 0.61 -3.65 1.36
CA LEU A 58 1.56 -3.10 2.31
C LEU A 58 0.89 -2.03 3.17
N ARG A 59 1.08 -2.10 4.49
CA ARG A 59 0.71 -1.02 5.40
C ARG A 59 1.75 0.08 5.33
N ILE A 60 1.30 1.34 5.41
CA ILE A 60 2.19 2.51 5.38
C ILE A 60 3.20 2.49 6.52
N ASP A 61 2.75 2.10 7.72
CA ASP A 61 3.51 2.06 8.96
C ASP A 61 4.60 0.98 9.02
N ALA A 62 4.50 -0.04 8.18
CA ALA A 62 5.44 -1.17 8.13
C ALA A 62 6.39 -1.13 6.93
N PHE A 63 6.33 -0.06 6.16
CA PHE A 63 7.11 0.07 4.94
C PHE A 63 8.55 0.47 5.26
N SER A 64 9.47 -0.48 5.26
CA SER A 64 10.88 -0.14 5.46
C SER A 64 11.54 0.28 4.15
N LEU A 65 12.30 1.38 4.17
CA LEU A 65 13.13 1.85 3.05
C LEU A 65 14.04 0.74 2.49
N ASP A 66 14.45 -0.19 3.34
CA ASP A 66 15.33 -1.29 2.98
C ASP A 66 14.64 -2.33 2.07
N VAL A 67 13.36 -2.64 2.33
CA VAL A 67 12.54 -3.48 1.43
C VAL A 67 12.27 -2.74 0.12
N MET A 68 11.98 -1.45 0.21
CA MET A 68 11.73 -0.61 -0.97
C MET A 68 12.94 -0.52 -1.90
N SER A 69 14.13 -0.30 -1.35
CA SER A 69 15.35 -0.19 -2.16
C SER A 69 15.64 -1.48 -2.93
N LYS A 70 15.36 -2.63 -2.32
CA LYS A 70 15.58 -3.94 -2.94
C LYS A 70 14.55 -4.29 -4.03
N VAL A 71 13.30 -3.81 -3.89
CA VAL A 71 12.25 -3.98 -4.90
C VAL A 71 12.43 -3.01 -6.09
N GLN A 72 13.28 -1.99 -5.96
CA GLN A 72 13.52 -1.00 -7.02
C GLN A 72 14.10 -1.58 -8.31
N ASP A 73 14.84 -2.67 -8.23
CA ASP A 73 15.41 -3.34 -9.40
C ASP A 73 14.37 -4.16 -10.19
N VAL A 74 13.17 -4.33 -9.62
CA VAL A 74 12.03 -4.99 -10.24
C VAL A 74 11.00 -3.93 -10.63
N ARG A 75 10.40 -4.05 -11.80
CA ARG A 75 9.49 -3.09 -12.45
C ARG A 75 8.53 -2.41 -11.46
N LYS A 76 8.66 -1.10 -11.27
CA LYS A 76 7.88 -0.29 -10.31
C LYS A 76 6.40 -0.28 -10.68
N SER A 77 5.60 -1.05 -9.95
CA SER A 77 4.14 -0.95 -9.95
C SER A 77 3.68 0.27 -9.12
N SER A 78 2.40 0.64 -9.22
CA SER A 78 1.85 1.67 -8.32
C SER A 78 1.79 1.14 -6.88
N LEU A 79 2.15 1.97 -5.90
CA LEU A 79 1.91 1.67 -4.51
C LEU A 79 0.46 1.93 -4.14
N THR A 80 -0.09 1.07 -3.32
CA THR A 80 -1.48 1.19 -2.87
C THR A 80 -1.51 1.32 -1.35
N PHE A 81 -2.16 2.37 -0.88
CA PHE A 81 -2.43 2.61 0.53
C PHE A 81 -3.93 2.67 0.76
N ALA A 82 -4.36 2.26 1.94
CA ALA A 82 -5.76 2.26 2.34
C ALA A 82 -5.99 3.11 3.60
N PRO A 83 -6.01 4.46 3.49
CA PRO A 83 -6.40 5.33 4.60
C PRO A 83 -7.83 5.07 5.08
N GLU A 84 -8.69 4.58 4.20
CA GLU A 84 -10.12 4.29 4.37
C GLU A 84 -10.99 5.54 4.54
N ALA A 85 -10.48 6.62 5.14
CA ALA A 85 -11.18 7.89 5.30
C ALA A 85 -10.23 9.09 5.11
N GLY A 86 -10.75 10.20 4.59
CA GLY A 86 -9.99 11.42 4.32
C GLY A 86 -9.57 12.13 5.59
N SER A 87 -10.48 12.27 6.56
CA SER A 87 -10.21 12.99 7.81
C SER A 87 -9.63 12.09 8.90
N GLN A 88 -8.79 12.67 9.76
CA GLN A 88 -8.28 11.97 10.94
C GLN A 88 -9.42 11.56 11.88
N ARG A 89 -10.45 12.42 12.00
CA ARG A 89 -11.63 12.13 12.80
C ARG A 89 -12.28 10.82 12.37
N MET A 90 -12.51 10.65 11.07
CA MET A 90 -13.13 9.44 10.54
C MET A 90 -12.22 8.21 10.67
N ARG A 91 -10.92 8.35 10.45
CA ARG A 91 -9.96 7.27 10.71
C ARG A 91 -10.02 6.79 12.16
N ASN A 92 -10.20 7.72 13.11
CA ASN A 92 -10.37 7.38 14.53
C ASN A 92 -11.71 6.68 14.78
N VAL A 93 -12.81 7.13 14.15
CA VAL A 93 -14.14 6.49 14.28
C VAL A 93 -14.10 5.03 13.83
N ILE A 94 -13.44 4.73 12.72
CA ILE A 94 -13.32 3.35 12.21
C ILE A 94 -12.16 2.57 12.84
N ASN A 95 -11.49 3.14 13.84
CA ASN A 95 -10.34 2.55 14.53
C ASN A 95 -9.20 2.11 13.58
N LYS A 96 -8.94 2.92 12.55
CA LYS A 96 -7.91 2.59 11.55
C LYS A 96 -6.49 2.62 12.13
N GLY A 97 -6.27 3.41 13.20
CA GLY A 97 -4.97 3.53 13.87
C GLY A 97 -3.86 4.10 12.97
N LEU A 98 -4.23 4.90 11.96
CA LEU A 98 -3.33 5.49 10.99
C LEU A 98 -3.47 7.02 11.04
N THR A 99 -2.37 7.72 11.29
CA THR A 99 -2.34 9.17 11.31
C THR A 99 -2.11 9.75 9.91
N GLU A 100 -2.40 11.03 9.75
CA GLU A 100 -2.05 11.73 8.51
C GLU A 100 -0.53 11.78 8.31
N GLU A 101 0.22 11.97 9.39
CA GLU A 101 1.68 11.99 9.35
C GLU A 101 2.25 10.65 8.86
N ASP A 102 1.69 9.53 9.30
CA ASP A 102 2.09 8.20 8.81
C ASP A 102 1.87 8.08 7.29
N ILE A 103 0.73 8.58 6.79
CA ILE A 103 0.40 8.57 5.36
C ILE A 103 1.40 9.41 4.56
N ILE A 104 1.64 10.64 4.98
CA ILE A 104 2.54 11.58 4.29
C ILE A 104 3.99 11.07 4.34
N THR A 105 4.42 10.58 5.49
CA THR A 105 5.77 10.03 5.68
C THR A 105 5.99 8.79 4.81
N GLY A 106 5.06 7.84 4.86
CA GLY A 106 5.14 6.62 4.05
C GLY A 106 5.11 6.90 2.54
N ALA A 107 4.26 7.83 2.10
CA ALA A 107 4.24 8.28 0.72
C ALA A 107 5.57 8.99 0.33
N GLY A 108 6.10 9.83 1.21
CA GLY A 108 7.39 10.50 1.01
C GLY A 108 8.53 9.52 0.84
N GLN A 109 8.63 8.53 1.70
CA GLN A 109 9.61 7.45 1.60
C GLN A 109 9.49 6.69 0.27
N ALA A 110 8.24 6.41 -0.16
CA ALA A 110 7.99 5.80 -1.44
C ALA A 110 8.52 6.64 -2.60
N PHE A 111 8.26 7.93 -2.58
CA PHE A 111 8.72 8.86 -3.62
C PHE A 111 10.26 8.99 -3.65
N GLU A 112 10.90 9.07 -2.50
CA GLU A 112 12.37 9.03 -2.35
C GLU A 112 12.94 7.72 -2.86
N GLY A 113 12.22 6.61 -2.66
CA GLY A 113 12.50 5.31 -3.25
C GLY A 113 12.20 5.21 -4.74
N GLY A 114 11.77 6.31 -5.41
CA GLY A 114 11.60 6.41 -6.86
C GLY A 114 10.22 5.98 -7.38
N TRP A 115 9.25 5.70 -6.52
CA TRP A 115 7.86 5.56 -6.96
C TRP A 115 7.31 6.92 -7.37
N THR A 116 6.49 6.92 -8.41
CA THR A 116 5.82 8.14 -8.90
C THR A 116 4.31 7.99 -8.90
N LYS A 117 3.80 6.77 -8.64
CA LYS A 117 2.37 6.46 -8.68
C LYS A 117 1.94 5.91 -7.33
N VAL A 118 0.99 6.60 -6.70
CA VAL A 118 0.37 6.17 -5.43
C VAL A 118 -1.14 6.12 -5.60
N LYS A 119 -1.75 5.01 -5.18
CA LYS A 119 -3.19 4.83 -5.13
C LYS A 119 -3.66 4.82 -3.69
N LEU A 120 -4.64 5.65 -3.38
CA LEU A 120 -5.26 5.78 -2.07
C LEU A 120 -6.69 5.24 -2.13
N TYR A 121 -7.03 4.32 -1.24
CA TYR A 121 -8.38 3.79 -1.12
C TYR A 121 -9.14 4.46 0.02
N PHE A 122 -10.40 4.81 -0.27
CA PHE A 122 -11.32 5.46 0.67
C PHE A 122 -12.70 4.80 0.63
N MET A 123 -13.43 4.96 1.72
CA MET A 123 -14.85 4.67 1.80
C MET A 123 -15.65 5.96 1.93
N LEU A 124 -16.84 5.99 1.34
CA LEU A 124 -17.83 7.07 1.46
C LEU A 124 -19.09 6.53 2.16
N GLY A 125 -19.77 7.35 2.93
CA GLY A 125 -20.96 6.96 3.67
C GLY A 125 -20.65 6.18 4.95
N LEU A 126 -19.49 6.40 5.53
CA LEU A 126 -19.14 5.84 6.83
C LEU A 126 -20.07 6.40 7.93
N PRO A 127 -20.40 5.61 8.97
CA PRO A 127 -21.19 6.10 10.10
C PRO A 127 -20.62 7.39 10.68
N THR A 128 -21.46 8.41 10.84
CA THR A 128 -21.12 9.77 11.31
C THR A 128 -20.26 10.62 10.35
N GLU A 129 -20.03 10.18 9.13
CA GLU A 129 -19.32 10.98 8.14
C GLU A 129 -20.07 12.25 7.76
N THR A 130 -19.35 13.33 7.62
CA THR A 130 -19.88 14.64 7.20
C THR A 130 -19.32 15.01 5.82
N GLU A 131 -19.96 15.97 5.16
CA GLU A 131 -19.45 16.50 3.87
C GLU A 131 -18.01 17.02 3.98
N GLU A 132 -17.65 17.62 5.12
CA GLU A 132 -16.28 18.09 5.36
C GLU A 132 -15.29 16.93 5.46
N ASP A 133 -15.67 15.80 6.06
CA ASP A 133 -14.84 14.60 6.08
C ASP A 133 -14.59 14.04 4.66
N MET A 134 -15.62 14.10 3.80
CA MET A 134 -15.47 13.69 2.39
C MET A 134 -14.53 14.62 1.62
N LYS A 135 -14.59 15.94 1.85
CA LYS A 135 -13.67 16.91 1.25
C LYS A 135 -12.22 16.67 1.65
N GLU A 136 -11.98 16.12 2.84
CA GLU A 136 -10.65 15.75 3.30
C GLU A 136 -10.00 14.64 2.44
N ILE A 137 -10.77 13.85 1.71
CA ILE A 137 -10.21 12.88 0.73
C ILE A 137 -9.38 13.62 -0.33
N ALA A 138 -9.94 14.68 -0.90
CA ALA A 138 -9.23 15.47 -1.91
C ALA A 138 -8.04 16.22 -1.29
N ARG A 139 -8.21 16.81 -0.10
CA ARG A 139 -7.15 17.55 0.60
C ARG A 139 -5.99 16.64 1.01
N LEU A 140 -6.26 15.45 1.53
CA LEU A 140 -5.23 14.47 1.86
C LEU A 140 -4.46 14.02 0.61
N SER A 141 -5.19 13.77 -0.48
CA SER A 141 -4.57 13.41 -1.76
C SER A 141 -3.67 14.52 -2.32
N ASP A 142 -4.07 15.79 -2.16
CA ASP A 142 -3.26 16.95 -2.53
C ASP A 142 -2.00 17.06 -1.65
N ARG A 143 -2.14 16.87 -0.32
CA ARG A 143 -0.97 16.87 0.59
C ARG A 143 0.03 15.76 0.23
N VAL A 144 -0.45 14.56 -0.10
CA VAL A 144 0.40 13.49 -0.59
C VAL A 144 1.11 13.87 -1.90
N ALA A 145 0.40 14.51 -2.84
CA ALA A 145 1.01 15.00 -4.07
C ALA A 145 2.07 16.08 -3.81
N ARG A 146 1.80 17.02 -2.91
CA ARG A 146 2.76 18.07 -2.52
C ARG A 146 4.04 17.49 -1.95
N ARG A 147 3.96 16.44 -1.13
CA ARG A 147 5.13 15.75 -0.57
C ARG A 147 6.10 15.27 -1.66
N TYR A 148 5.59 14.83 -2.84
CA TYR A 148 6.44 14.51 -3.99
C TYR A 148 7.21 15.73 -4.50
N TYR A 149 6.56 16.89 -4.56
CA TYR A 149 7.16 18.11 -5.09
C TYR A 149 8.13 18.80 -4.11
N GLU A 150 8.21 18.37 -2.85
CA GLU A 150 9.26 18.76 -1.91
C GLU A 150 10.62 18.11 -2.23
N ILE A 151 10.62 16.99 -2.96
CA ILE A 151 11.86 16.36 -3.42
C ILE A 151 12.52 17.27 -4.47
N PRO A 152 13.86 17.49 -4.40
CA PRO A 152 14.58 18.26 -5.41
C PRO A 152 14.31 17.75 -6.83
N LYS A 153 14.15 18.68 -7.77
CA LYS A 153 13.74 18.35 -9.16
C LYS A 153 14.66 17.31 -9.81
N GLU A 154 15.94 17.38 -9.49
CA GLU A 154 17.00 16.51 -10.02
C GLU A 154 16.89 15.06 -9.52
N GLN A 155 16.20 14.87 -8.39
CA GLN A 155 16.00 13.56 -7.74
C GLN A 155 14.63 12.95 -8.06
N ARG A 156 13.78 13.67 -8.82
CA ARG A 156 12.45 13.17 -9.17
C ARG A 156 12.51 12.21 -10.35
N HIS A 157 11.85 11.08 -10.21
CA HIS A 157 11.86 10.00 -11.21
C HIS A 157 10.71 10.09 -12.22
N GLY A 158 10.19 11.27 -12.53
CA GLY A 158 9.15 11.47 -13.52
C GLY A 158 7.93 12.24 -13.02
N LYS A 159 6.76 12.01 -13.60
CA LYS A 159 5.52 12.71 -13.24
C LYS A 159 4.81 12.02 -12.10
N CYS A 160 4.50 12.77 -11.03
CA CYS A 160 3.67 12.27 -9.93
C CYS A 160 2.25 11.97 -10.40
N GLN A 161 1.72 10.83 -9.97
CA GLN A 161 0.33 10.45 -10.16
C GLN A 161 -0.26 9.93 -8.86
N ILE A 162 -1.22 10.67 -8.30
CA ILE A 162 -2.01 10.22 -7.15
C ILE A 162 -3.40 9.85 -7.65
N THR A 163 -3.86 8.65 -7.29
CA THR A 163 -5.19 8.16 -7.61
C THR A 163 -5.98 7.96 -6.32
N ALA A 164 -6.98 8.78 -6.06
CA ALA A 164 -7.97 8.53 -5.02
C ALA A 164 -9.06 7.60 -5.58
N SER A 165 -9.23 6.44 -4.99
CA SER A 165 -10.27 5.47 -5.35
C SER A 165 -11.23 5.33 -4.19
N SER A 166 -12.49 5.66 -4.40
CA SER A 166 -13.52 5.61 -3.37
C SER A 166 -14.57 4.55 -3.69
N SER A 167 -15.05 3.84 -2.67
CA SER A 167 -16.18 2.94 -2.72
C SER A 167 -17.17 3.29 -1.62
N PHE A 168 -18.44 2.97 -1.81
CA PHE A 168 -19.42 3.14 -0.72
C PHE A 168 -19.16 2.15 0.40
N PHE A 169 -19.35 2.61 1.64
CA PHE A 169 -19.36 1.75 2.80
C PHE A 169 -20.56 0.80 2.72
N VAL A 170 -20.29 -0.49 2.95
CA VAL A 170 -21.32 -1.52 3.03
C VAL A 170 -21.23 -2.19 4.39
N PRO A 171 -22.27 -2.08 5.24
CA PRO A 171 -22.33 -2.79 6.51
C PRO A 171 -22.18 -4.29 6.29
N LYS A 172 -21.22 -4.90 6.96
CA LYS A 172 -20.98 -6.35 6.84
C LYS A 172 -21.39 -7.06 8.11
N PRO A 173 -22.04 -8.22 8.02
CA PRO A 173 -22.37 -9.05 9.18
C PRO A 173 -21.11 -9.35 10.02
N PHE A 174 -21.29 -9.46 11.32
CA PHE A 174 -20.23 -9.76 12.29
C PHE A 174 -19.14 -8.70 12.41
N THR A 175 -19.41 -7.47 11.97
CA THR A 175 -18.52 -6.31 12.17
C THR A 175 -19.16 -5.30 13.13
N PRO A 176 -18.37 -4.41 13.77
CA PRO A 176 -18.92 -3.39 14.66
C PRO A 176 -20.01 -2.53 14.05
N PHE A 177 -19.95 -2.26 12.75
CA PHE A 177 -20.91 -1.44 12.02
C PHE A 177 -22.01 -2.24 11.29
N GLN A 178 -22.22 -3.51 11.64
CA GLN A 178 -23.20 -4.36 10.96
C GLN A 178 -24.64 -3.82 10.97
N TRP A 179 -24.97 -2.96 11.94
CA TRP A 179 -26.30 -2.35 12.09
C TRP A 179 -26.34 -0.88 11.66
N ALA A 180 -25.25 -0.36 11.11
CA ALA A 180 -25.24 0.98 10.57
C ALA A 180 -26.08 1.05 9.29
N SER A 181 -26.71 2.21 9.06
CA SER A 181 -27.38 2.45 7.78
C SER A 181 -26.36 2.55 6.65
N MET A 182 -26.76 2.09 5.47
CA MET A 182 -26.03 2.31 4.23
C MET A 182 -26.60 3.54 3.53
N TYR A 183 -25.74 4.41 2.97
CA TYR A 183 -26.15 5.53 2.13
C TYR A 183 -26.72 5.04 0.81
#